data_d40fb8629eb59fb88a622fd2516670b0
#
_entry.id   d40fb8629eb59fb88a622fd2516670b0
#
_cell.length_a   1.000
_cell.length_b   1.000
_cell.length_c   1.000
_cell.angle_alpha   90.00
_cell.angle_beta   90.00
_cell.angle_gamma   90.00
#
_symmetry.space_group_name_H-M   'P 1'
#
loop_
_entity.id
_entity.type
_entity.pdbx_description
1 polymer ?
#
loop_
_entity_poly.entity_id
_entity_poly.type
_entity_poly.pdbx_seq_one_letter_code
_entity_poly.pdbx_strand_id
1 'polypeptide(L)'
;MIARQIETQLRKLAKMYPVVTITGPRQSGKTTLAKAVFPEHRYVSLENFDIRQMAQADPKGFLKSFPAPVIFDEIQRVPELLSYIQTIVDQDKSCGQYILTGSHQPLLNEGVTQSLAGRTGILRLLPLSITELRSAGIELERDQYLYQGFMPRLYDTELDAKNLYRDYFSTYVEKDLRLMLNVKDLSAFEMFIKMLAGRVGQLIKLSALSNDIGVSSQTLSQWLSVLEASFIIFRLPCYFENFGKRLVKSQKLYFTEPGLAAWLLGINSPEQISRDPLFGGLFENMVVVEALKHRLNSGEMPDLYFMRDSQGLEADLVFRVNHDELIPIEIKGGMTWNKDFCKNLLKLQKISPKFDNGYVIYAGELTPEVNGIKFVNFKDTATVLS
;
A
#
# COMPACT_ATOMS: atom_id res chain seq x y z
N MET A 1 -17.21 1.07 13.19
CA MET A 1 -16.44 0.62 11.99
C MET A 1 -16.46 1.76 10.96
N ILE A 2 -15.31 2.16 10.44
CA ILE A 2 -15.17 3.19 9.40
C ILE A 2 -15.51 2.58 8.04
N ALA A 3 -16.36 3.25 7.26
CA ALA A 3 -16.73 2.81 5.91
C ALA A 3 -15.50 2.84 4.98
N ARG A 4 -15.36 1.82 4.13
CA ARG A 4 -14.22 1.70 3.22
C ARG A 4 -14.62 2.08 1.80
N GLN A 5 -13.84 2.96 1.17
CA GLN A 5 -14.11 3.41 -0.20
C GLN A 5 -14.09 2.25 -1.22
N ILE A 6 -13.25 1.24 -1.01
CA ILE A 6 -13.13 0.07 -1.87
C ILE A 6 -14.39 -0.81 -1.90
N GLU A 7 -15.35 -0.62 -1.00
CA GLU A 7 -16.59 -1.42 -0.93
C GLU A 7 -17.36 -1.43 -2.26
N THR A 8 -17.44 -0.29 -2.92
CA THR A 8 -18.12 -0.16 -4.23
C THR A 8 -17.51 -1.11 -5.27
N GLN A 9 -16.18 -1.15 -5.33
CA GLN A 9 -15.47 -2.04 -6.25
C GLN A 9 -15.59 -3.51 -5.84
N LEU A 10 -15.57 -3.79 -4.55
CA LEU A 10 -15.77 -5.15 -4.03
C LEU A 10 -17.14 -5.71 -4.45
N ARG A 11 -18.21 -4.93 -4.28
CA ARG A 11 -19.57 -5.30 -4.73
C ARG A 11 -19.66 -5.43 -6.25
N LYS A 12 -18.99 -4.57 -7.00
CA LYS A 12 -18.93 -4.63 -8.47
C LYS A 12 -18.26 -5.92 -8.94
N LEU A 13 -17.08 -6.27 -8.40
CA LEU A 13 -16.36 -7.49 -8.78
C LEU A 13 -17.14 -8.75 -8.39
N ALA A 14 -17.82 -8.78 -7.26
CA ALA A 14 -18.64 -9.91 -6.84
C ALA A 14 -19.85 -10.16 -7.78
N LYS A 15 -20.26 -9.17 -8.56
CA LYS A 15 -21.28 -9.34 -9.63
C LYS A 15 -20.68 -9.80 -10.97
N MET A 16 -19.37 -9.71 -11.13
CA MET A 16 -18.68 -10.00 -12.40
C MET A 16 -17.88 -11.31 -12.37
N TYR A 17 -17.41 -11.70 -11.20
CA TYR A 17 -16.54 -12.87 -11.02
C TYR A 17 -17.13 -13.87 -10.02
N PRO A 18 -16.96 -15.18 -10.24
CA PRO A 18 -17.37 -16.19 -9.27
C PRO A 18 -16.55 -16.11 -7.98
N VAL A 19 -15.32 -15.65 -8.06
CA VAL A 19 -14.41 -15.46 -6.91
C VAL A 19 -13.97 -14.01 -6.80
N VAL A 20 -13.89 -13.46 -5.59
CA VAL A 20 -13.21 -12.18 -5.33
C VAL A 20 -12.15 -12.39 -4.27
N THR A 21 -10.93 -11.96 -4.56
CA THR A 21 -9.79 -12.07 -3.65
C THR A 21 -9.40 -10.70 -3.10
N ILE A 22 -9.42 -10.54 -1.78
CA ILE A 22 -9.02 -9.31 -1.07
C ILE A 22 -7.66 -9.54 -0.44
N THR A 23 -6.63 -8.86 -0.96
CA THR A 23 -5.27 -8.89 -0.42
C THR A 23 -4.94 -7.58 0.30
N GLY A 24 -3.89 -7.57 1.11
CA GLY A 24 -3.44 -6.36 1.81
C GLY A 24 -2.72 -6.69 3.12
N PRO A 25 -2.10 -5.70 3.78
CA PRO A 25 -1.33 -5.94 4.99
C PRO A 25 -2.18 -6.54 6.12
N ARG A 26 -1.54 -7.14 7.10
CA ARG A 26 -2.22 -7.54 8.33
C ARG A 26 -2.85 -6.32 9.00
N GLN A 27 -4.00 -6.53 9.66
CA GLN A 27 -4.75 -5.48 10.37
C GLN A 27 -5.30 -4.35 9.49
N SER A 28 -5.30 -4.48 8.14
CA SER A 28 -5.93 -3.47 7.24
C SER A 28 -7.45 -3.52 7.20
N GLY A 29 -8.09 -4.50 7.86
CA GLY A 29 -9.54 -4.63 7.95
C GLY A 29 -10.19 -5.51 6.87
N LYS A 30 -9.44 -6.39 6.17
CA LYS A 30 -9.96 -7.29 5.11
C LYS A 30 -11.13 -8.15 5.56
N THR A 31 -10.97 -8.87 6.66
CA THR A 31 -11.99 -9.73 7.25
C THR A 31 -13.24 -8.95 7.65
N THR A 32 -13.03 -7.78 8.28
CA THR A 32 -14.11 -6.87 8.70
C THR A 32 -14.89 -6.38 7.49
N LEU A 33 -14.20 -5.94 6.42
CA LEU A 33 -14.83 -5.50 5.18
C LEU A 33 -15.62 -6.64 4.53
N ALA A 34 -15.01 -7.82 4.37
CA ALA A 34 -15.68 -8.97 3.74
C ALA A 34 -16.98 -9.34 4.46
N LYS A 35 -16.96 -9.43 5.80
CA LYS A 35 -18.15 -9.73 6.61
C LYS A 35 -19.22 -8.64 6.53
N ALA A 36 -18.82 -7.38 6.51
CA ALA A 36 -19.76 -6.26 6.44
C ALA A 36 -20.46 -6.16 5.08
N VAL A 37 -19.72 -6.44 4.00
CA VAL A 37 -20.23 -6.35 2.63
C VAL A 37 -21.09 -7.56 2.26
N PHE A 38 -20.76 -8.74 2.79
CA PHE A 38 -21.41 -10.02 2.51
C PHE A 38 -21.91 -10.71 3.77
N PRO A 39 -22.88 -10.14 4.50
CA PRO A 39 -23.39 -10.71 5.74
C PRO A 39 -24.06 -12.08 5.56
N GLU A 40 -24.57 -12.37 4.35
CA GLU A 40 -25.22 -13.63 4.01
C GLU A 40 -24.23 -14.77 3.69
N HIS A 41 -22.95 -14.43 3.46
CA HIS A 41 -21.92 -15.44 3.21
C HIS A 41 -21.49 -16.11 4.52
N ARG A 42 -21.40 -17.43 4.50
CA ARG A 42 -20.83 -18.15 5.64
C ARG A 42 -19.36 -17.80 5.81
N TYR A 43 -18.95 -17.39 7.01
CA TYR A 43 -17.56 -17.05 7.31
C TYR A 43 -16.81 -18.27 7.87
N VAL A 44 -15.64 -18.58 7.30
CA VAL A 44 -14.76 -19.69 7.70
C VAL A 44 -13.32 -19.19 7.77
N SER A 45 -12.69 -19.26 8.95
CA SER A 45 -11.30 -18.86 9.15
C SER A 45 -10.36 -20.05 9.07
N LEU A 46 -9.41 -20.01 8.15
CA LEU A 46 -8.34 -20.98 8.02
C LEU A 46 -7.17 -20.73 8.98
N GLU A 47 -7.25 -19.69 9.83
CA GLU A 47 -6.36 -19.53 10.98
C GLU A 47 -6.68 -20.54 12.08
N ASN A 48 -7.95 -20.94 12.20
CA ASN A 48 -8.36 -21.97 13.13
C ASN A 48 -7.70 -23.30 12.76
N PHE A 49 -6.99 -23.92 13.73
CA PHE A 49 -6.20 -25.12 13.50
C PHE A 49 -7.04 -26.31 13.04
N ASP A 50 -8.18 -26.57 13.70
CA ASP A 50 -9.05 -27.71 13.39
C ASP A 50 -9.67 -27.54 11.99
N ILE A 51 -10.15 -26.35 11.66
CA ILE A 51 -10.69 -26.02 10.34
C ILE A 51 -9.63 -26.21 9.25
N ARG A 52 -8.41 -25.76 9.51
CA ARG A 52 -7.27 -25.92 8.59
C ARG A 52 -6.91 -27.37 8.38
N GLN A 53 -6.82 -28.18 9.46
CA GLN A 53 -6.56 -29.61 9.35
C GLN A 53 -7.64 -30.34 8.54
N MET A 54 -8.92 -30.01 8.75
CA MET A 54 -10.03 -30.55 7.97
C MET A 54 -9.87 -30.22 6.48
N ALA A 55 -9.55 -28.96 6.16
CA ALA A 55 -9.37 -28.50 4.79
C ALA A 55 -8.17 -29.16 4.08
N GLN A 56 -7.10 -29.42 4.82
CA GLN A 56 -5.89 -30.11 4.31
C GLN A 56 -6.11 -31.64 4.13
N ALA A 57 -6.82 -32.28 5.07
CA ALA A 57 -7.03 -33.74 5.04
C ALA A 57 -8.02 -34.17 3.94
N ASP A 58 -9.12 -33.41 3.76
CA ASP A 58 -10.13 -33.66 2.72
C ASP A 58 -10.68 -32.38 2.14
N PRO A 59 -9.99 -31.76 1.18
CA PRO A 59 -10.43 -30.52 0.55
C PRO A 59 -11.83 -30.61 -0.10
N LYS A 60 -12.17 -31.76 -0.68
CA LYS A 60 -13.48 -31.97 -1.31
C LYS A 60 -14.62 -32.04 -0.30
N GLY A 61 -14.43 -32.85 0.76
CA GLY A 61 -15.39 -32.92 1.86
C GLY A 61 -15.52 -31.60 2.60
N PHE A 62 -14.40 -30.88 2.77
CA PHE A 62 -14.40 -29.53 3.34
C PHE A 62 -15.29 -28.56 2.55
N LEU A 63 -15.09 -28.43 1.23
CA LEU A 63 -15.91 -27.56 0.39
C LEU A 63 -17.38 -27.97 0.32
N LYS A 64 -17.69 -29.27 0.45
CA LYS A 64 -19.08 -29.74 0.61
C LYS A 64 -19.69 -29.34 1.95
N SER A 65 -18.90 -29.32 3.01
CA SER A 65 -19.34 -28.91 4.37
C SER A 65 -19.50 -27.39 4.49
N PHE A 66 -18.79 -26.63 3.66
CA PHE A 66 -18.83 -25.18 3.58
C PHE A 66 -19.16 -24.73 2.15
N PRO A 67 -20.40 -24.98 1.66
CA PRO A 67 -20.78 -24.62 0.31
C PRO A 67 -20.85 -23.12 0.11
N ALA A 68 -20.75 -22.68 -1.15
CA ALA A 68 -20.98 -21.29 -1.54
C ALA A 68 -22.45 -20.86 -1.24
N PRO A 69 -22.70 -19.58 -0.90
CA PRO A 69 -21.73 -18.50 -0.83
C PRO A 69 -20.93 -18.49 0.48
N VAL A 70 -19.59 -18.29 0.39
CA VAL A 70 -18.71 -18.43 1.56
C VAL A 70 -17.54 -17.41 1.50
N ILE A 71 -17.11 -16.94 2.69
CA ILE A 71 -15.89 -16.18 2.90
C ILE A 71 -14.84 -17.14 3.49
N PHE A 72 -13.75 -17.39 2.78
CA PHE A 72 -12.57 -18.08 3.32
C PHE A 72 -11.51 -17.05 3.70
N ASP A 73 -11.26 -16.95 5.00
CA ASP A 73 -10.30 -16.00 5.56
C ASP A 73 -8.92 -16.65 5.71
N GLU A 74 -7.86 -15.92 5.33
CA GLU A 74 -6.46 -16.36 5.31
C GLU A 74 -6.24 -17.62 4.44
N ILE A 75 -6.78 -17.59 3.21
CA ILE A 75 -6.76 -18.71 2.25
C ILE A 75 -5.36 -19.23 1.94
N GLN A 76 -4.30 -18.41 2.08
CA GLN A 76 -2.91 -18.84 1.89
C GLN A 76 -2.45 -19.90 2.91
N ARG A 77 -3.22 -20.14 3.96
CA ARG A 77 -2.95 -21.22 4.91
C ARG A 77 -3.22 -22.61 4.32
N VAL A 78 -4.08 -22.70 3.29
CA VAL A 78 -4.42 -23.92 2.56
C VAL A 78 -4.54 -23.59 1.07
N PRO A 79 -3.42 -23.31 0.38
CA PRO A 79 -3.43 -22.87 -1.02
C PRO A 79 -4.00 -23.91 -1.99
N GLU A 80 -3.97 -25.20 -1.62
CA GLU A 80 -4.51 -26.29 -2.40
C GLU A 80 -6.02 -26.15 -2.66
N LEU A 81 -6.77 -25.49 -1.76
CA LEU A 81 -8.20 -25.21 -1.93
C LEU A 81 -8.49 -24.43 -3.21
N LEU A 82 -7.56 -23.58 -3.67
CA LEU A 82 -7.75 -22.77 -4.88
C LEU A 82 -8.00 -23.63 -6.12
N SER A 83 -7.32 -24.79 -6.25
CA SER A 83 -7.51 -25.73 -7.37
C SER A 83 -8.88 -26.41 -7.32
N TYR A 84 -9.38 -26.73 -6.11
CA TYR A 84 -10.71 -27.32 -5.95
C TYR A 84 -11.81 -26.28 -6.20
N ILE A 85 -11.65 -25.04 -5.71
CA ILE A 85 -12.55 -23.92 -5.99
C ILE A 85 -12.62 -23.67 -7.50
N GLN A 86 -11.48 -23.69 -8.22
CA GLN A 86 -11.44 -23.59 -9.67
C GLN A 86 -12.36 -24.62 -10.32
N THR A 87 -12.27 -25.89 -9.92
CA THR A 87 -13.09 -26.96 -10.49
C THR A 87 -14.59 -26.71 -10.29
N ILE A 88 -14.98 -26.15 -9.13
CA ILE A 88 -16.38 -25.84 -8.81
C ILE A 88 -16.88 -24.67 -9.66
N VAL A 89 -16.13 -23.57 -9.73
CA VAL A 89 -16.55 -22.37 -10.47
C VAL A 89 -16.49 -22.55 -12.00
N ASP A 90 -15.77 -23.54 -12.50
CA ASP A 90 -15.80 -23.91 -13.91
C ASP A 90 -17.10 -24.66 -14.29
N GLN A 91 -17.72 -25.35 -13.34
CA GLN A 91 -19.00 -26.03 -13.50
C GLN A 91 -20.20 -25.10 -13.26
N ASP A 92 -20.10 -24.27 -12.22
CA ASP A 92 -21.10 -23.24 -11.89
C ASP A 92 -20.48 -21.85 -11.98
N LYS A 93 -20.85 -21.11 -13.03
CA LYS A 93 -20.34 -19.77 -13.33
C LYS A 93 -21.07 -18.64 -12.59
N SER A 94 -21.89 -18.95 -11.59
CA SER A 94 -22.55 -17.92 -10.77
C SER A 94 -21.50 -17.00 -10.16
N CYS A 95 -21.80 -15.70 -10.10
CA CYS A 95 -20.87 -14.70 -9.55
C CYS A 95 -20.99 -14.58 -8.03
N GLY A 96 -19.91 -14.16 -7.37
CA GLY A 96 -19.90 -13.88 -5.92
C GLY A 96 -19.96 -15.11 -5.03
N GLN A 97 -19.61 -16.30 -5.53
CA GLN A 97 -19.66 -17.54 -4.78
C GLN A 97 -18.64 -17.58 -3.63
N TYR A 98 -17.43 -17.11 -3.90
CA TYR A 98 -16.32 -17.17 -2.96
C TYR A 98 -15.68 -15.81 -2.75
N ILE A 99 -15.60 -15.38 -1.51
CA ILE A 99 -14.80 -14.22 -1.10
C ILE A 99 -13.59 -14.75 -0.35
N LEU A 100 -12.41 -14.52 -0.92
CA LEU A 100 -11.15 -14.99 -0.36
C LEU A 100 -10.41 -13.81 0.26
N THR A 101 -9.88 -13.96 1.47
CA THR A 101 -9.00 -12.94 2.05
C THR A 101 -7.61 -13.53 2.31
N GLY A 102 -6.59 -12.67 2.27
CA GLY A 102 -5.24 -13.08 2.63
C GLY A 102 -4.28 -11.92 2.82
N SER A 103 -3.38 -12.11 3.78
CA SER A 103 -2.39 -11.10 4.15
C SER A 103 -1.03 -11.26 3.47
N HIS A 104 -0.82 -12.37 2.75
CA HIS A 104 0.47 -12.67 2.13
C HIS A 104 0.35 -12.81 0.62
N GLN A 105 0.81 -11.79 -0.11
CA GLN A 105 0.64 -11.69 -1.55
C GLN A 105 1.40 -12.76 -2.37
N PRO A 106 2.65 -13.19 -2.07
CA PRO A 106 3.36 -14.13 -2.91
C PRO A 106 2.65 -15.48 -3.04
N LEU A 107 2.29 -16.10 -1.92
CA LEU A 107 1.60 -17.39 -1.93
C LEU A 107 0.21 -17.32 -2.56
N LEU A 108 -0.50 -16.21 -2.32
CA LEU A 108 -1.79 -15.97 -2.95
C LEU A 108 -1.66 -15.70 -4.45
N ASN A 109 -0.72 -14.84 -4.87
CA ASN A 109 -0.54 -14.55 -6.29
C ASN A 109 -0.15 -15.80 -7.08
N GLU A 110 0.75 -16.62 -6.56
CA GLU A 110 1.15 -17.86 -7.22
C GLU A 110 -0.04 -18.82 -7.36
N GLY A 111 -0.75 -19.11 -6.28
CA GLY A 111 -1.92 -19.99 -6.30
C GLY A 111 -3.11 -19.41 -7.10
N VAL A 112 -3.41 -18.11 -6.96
CA VAL A 112 -4.48 -17.42 -7.69
C VAL A 112 -4.15 -17.33 -9.17
N THR A 113 -2.90 -17.02 -9.53
CA THR A 113 -2.47 -16.91 -10.94
C THR A 113 -2.50 -18.28 -11.63
N GLN A 114 -2.14 -19.34 -10.93
CA GLN A 114 -2.14 -20.70 -11.49
C GLN A 114 -3.57 -21.29 -11.58
N SER A 115 -4.38 -21.13 -10.53
CA SER A 115 -5.66 -21.83 -10.44
C SER A 115 -6.87 -20.97 -10.79
N LEU A 116 -6.88 -19.67 -10.42
CA LEU A 116 -8.05 -18.80 -10.56
C LEU A 116 -7.90 -17.70 -11.64
N ALA A 117 -6.91 -17.82 -12.54
CA ALA A 117 -6.74 -16.87 -13.64
C ALA A 117 -8.04 -16.74 -14.47
N GLY A 118 -8.51 -15.51 -14.66
CA GLY A 118 -9.75 -15.19 -15.35
C GLY A 118 -11.06 -15.50 -14.58
N ARG A 119 -10.96 -16.07 -13.37
CA ARG A 119 -12.11 -16.47 -12.53
C ARG A 119 -12.25 -15.60 -11.29
N THR A 120 -11.22 -14.82 -10.94
CA THR A 120 -11.20 -13.98 -9.75
C THR A 120 -10.96 -12.51 -10.07
N GLY A 121 -11.72 -11.64 -9.41
CA GLY A 121 -11.39 -10.22 -9.28
C GLY A 121 -10.48 -10.02 -8.07
N ILE A 122 -9.36 -9.29 -8.23
CA ILE A 122 -8.40 -9.06 -7.15
C ILE A 122 -8.48 -7.61 -6.69
N LEU A 123 -8.63 -7.41 -5.37
CA LEU A 123 -8.58 -6.10 -4.72
C LEU A 123 -7.43 -6.05 -3.71
N ARG A 124 -6.83 -4.88 -3.60
CA ARG A 124 -5.77 -4.60 -2.61
C ARG A 124 -6.27 -3.59 -1.60
N LEU A 125 -6.49 -4.02 -0.37
CA LEU A 125 -6.97 -3.19 0.73
C LEU A 125 -5.79 -2.75 1.59
N LEU A 126 -5.38 -1.48 1.48
CA LEU A 126 -4.42 -0.85 2.38
C LEU A 126 -5.11 -0.33 3.66
N PRO A 127 -4.37 0.13 4.68
CA PRO A 127 -4.95 0.83 5.83
C PRO A 127 -5.83 2.00 5.42
N LEU A 128 -6.52 2.63 6.38
CA LEU A 128 -7.47 3.73 6.11
C LEU A 128 -6.81 4.86 5.31
N SER A 129 -7.60 5.55 4.49
CA SER A 129 -7.19 6.78 3.83
C SER A 129 -7.61 8.01 4.64
N ILE A 130 -7.02 9.16 4.36
CA ILE A 130 -7.45 10.46 4.93
C ILE A 130 -8.92 10.70 4.59
N THR A 131 -9.32 10.40 3.35
CA THR A 131 -10.71 10.55 2.90
C THR A 131 -11.67 9.65 3.71
N GLU A 132 -11.30 8.41 4.00
CA GLU A 132 -12.12 7.49 4.82
C GLU A 132 -12.25 8.00 6.26
N LEU A 133 -11.15 8.49 6.86
CA LEU A 133 -11.17 9.09 8.21
C LEU A 133 -12.05 10.33 8.26
N ARG A 134 -11.89 11.26 7.32
CA ARG A 134 -12.72 12.48 7.24
C ARG A 134 -14.20 12.16 7.05
N SER A 135 -14.52 11.15 6.25
CA SER A 135 -15.90 10.68 6.06
C SER A 135 -16.51 10.10 7.34
N ALA A 136 -15.67 9.64 8.27
CA ALA A 136 -16.08 9.18 9.60
C ALA A 136 -16.08 10.30 10.67
N GLY A 137 -15.84 11.56 10.26
CA GLY A 137 -15.76 12.72 11.17
C GLY A 137 -14.43 12.81 11.93
N ILE A 138 -13.40 12.07 11.50
CA ILE A 138 -12.07 12.09 12.11
C ILE A 138 -11.15 12.94 11.25
N GLU A 139 -10.79 14.10 11.74
CA GLU A 139 -9.85 15.00 11.08
C GLU A 139 -8.69 15.31 12.03
N LEU A 140 -7.48 15.03 11.58
CA LEU A 140 -6.25 15.21 12.32
C LEU A 140 -5.38 16.29 11.67
N GLU A 141 -4.47 16.83 12.46
CA GLU A 141 -3.41 17.69 11.95
C GLU A 141 -2.32 16.86 11.23
N ARG A 142 -1.54 17.49 10.37
CA ARG A 142 -0.46 16.86 9.57
C ARG A 142 0.44 15.95 10.42
N ASP A 143 0.97 16.47 11.53
CA ASP A 143 1.93 15.76 12.37
C ASP A 143 1.26 14.61 13.13
N GLN A 144 -0.04 14.74 13.44
CA GLN A 144 -0.82 13.66 14.03
C GLN A 144 -1.04 12.52 13.04
N TYR A 145 -1.40 12.79 11.77
CA TYR A 145 -1.51 11.76 10.74
C TYR A 145 -0.19 11.01 10.55
N LEU A 146 0.94 11.71 10.53
CA LEU A 146 2.26 11.11 10.35
C LEU A 146 2.69 10.24 11.53
N TYR A 147 2.35 10.64 12.75
CA TYR A 147 2.67 9.90 13.97
C TYR A 147 1.71 8.72 14.19
N GLN A 148 0.42 8.98 14.12
CA GLN A 148 -0.62 7.98 14.41
C GLN A 148 -0.73 6.95 13.30
N GLY A 149 -0.59 7.37 12.02
CA GLY A 149 -0.78 6.50 10.86
C GLY A 149 -2.25 6.15 10.63
N PHE A 150 -2.50 5.06 9.90
CA PHE A 150 -3.79 4.76 9.30
C PHE A 150 -4.32 3.35 9.61
N MET A 151 -3.68 2.61 10.53
CA MET A 151 -4.18 1.30 10.94
C MET A 151 -5.58 1.42 11.57
N PRO A 152 -6.62 0.68 11.08
CA PRO A 152 -7.99 0.81 11.57
C PRO A 152 -8.13 0.68 13.09
N ARG A 153 -7.32 -0.17 13.70
CA ARG A 153 -7.36 -0.43 15.14
C ARG A 153 -7.06 0.79 16.01
N LEU A 154 -6.28 1.76 15.47
CA LEU A 154 -6.00 3.03 16.16
C LEU A 154 -7.23 3.93 16.30
N TYR A 155 -8.25 3.68 15.51
CA TYR A 155 -9.48 4.47 15.43
C TYR A 155 -10.71 3.74 15.96
N ASP A 156 -10.59 2.43 16.19
CA ASP A 156 -11.66 1.58 16.73
C ASP A 156 -11.44 1.22 18.23
N THR A 157 -10.24 1.48 18.78
CA THR A 157 -9.89 1.14 20.17
C THR A 157 -9.09 2.28 20.82
N GLU A 158 -8.87 2.20 22.14
CA GLU A 158 -8.02 3.14 22.91
C GLU A 158 -6.51 2.86 22.78
N LEU A 159 -6.10 2.01 21.82
CA LEU A 159 -4.71 1.64 21.63
C LEU A 159 -3.93 2.81 21.00
N ASP A 160 -2.84 3.22 21.63
CA ASP A 160 -1.95 4.24 21.08
C ASP A 160 -1.01 3.71 19.98
N ALA A 161 -0.51 4.62 19.14
CA ALA A 161 0.32 4.28 17.99
C ALA A 161 1.64 3.57 18.40
N LYS A 162 2.29 4.00 19.50
CA LYS A 162 3.55 3.42 19.96
C LYS A 162 3.38 1.94 20.33
N ASN A 163 2.35 1.61 21.08
CA ASN A 163 2.05 0.23 21.46
C ASN A 163 1.62 -0.61 20.26
N LEU A 164 0.76 -0.06 19.40
CA LEU A 164 0.33 -0.76 18.19
C LEU A 164 1.52 -1.13 17.30
N TYR A 165 2.39 -0.17 16.95
CA TYR A 165 3.51 -0.45 16.03
C TYR A 165 4.58 -1.31 16.66
N ARG A 166 4.84 -1.21 17.97
CA ARG A 166 5.72 -2.14 18.68
C ARG A 166 5.20 -3.57 18.54
N ASP A 167 3.93 -3.79 18.85
CA ASP A 167 3.33 -5.12 18.84
C ASP A 167 3.18 -5.66 17.41
N TYR A 168 2.84 -4.80 16.45
CA TYR A 168 2.80 -5.14 15.03
C TYR A 168 4.18 -5.55 14.50
N PHE A 169 5.22 -4.81 14.85
CA PHE A 169 6.60 -5.13 14.47
C PHE A 169 7.03 -6.47 15.05
N SER A 170 6.91 -6.67 16.36
CA SER A 170 7.37 -7.89 17.04
C SER A 170 6.58 -9.14 16.65
N THR A 171 5.28 -9.03 16.41
CA THR A 171 4.45 -10.20 16.10
C THR A 171 4.39 -10.55 14.63
N TYR A 172 4.38 -9.56 13.75
CA TYR A 172 4.27 -9.78 12.31
C TYR A 172 5.60 -9.66 11.58
N VAL A 173 6.32 -8.55 11.76
CA VAL A 173 7.54 -8.28 10.99
C VAL A 173 8.66 -9.21 11.44
N GLU A 174 8.93 -9.28 12.74
CA GLU A 174 9.98 -10.15 13.26
C GLU A 174 9.63 -11.63 13.16
N LYS A 175 8.42 -12.02 13.52
CA LYS A 175 8.07 -13.44 13.64
C LYS A 175 7.66 -14.02 12.30
N ASP A 176 6.64 -13.46 11.65
CA ASP A 176 6.05 -14.09 10.46
C ASP A 176 6.93 -13.89 9.21
N LEU A 177 7.41 -12.66 8.95
CA LEU A 177 8.24 -12.40 7.77
C LEU A 177 9.61 -13.05 7.88
N ARG A 178 10.17 -13.09 9.09
CA ARG A 178 11.42 -13.82 9.35
C ARG A 178 11.32 -15.30 9.00
N LEU A 179 10.24 -15.96 9.39
CA LEU A 179 10.02 -17.38 9.06
C LEU A 179 9.91 -17.60 7.54
N MET A 180 9.21 -16.72 6.84
CA MET A 180 9.08 -16.77 5.38
C MET A 180 10.40 -16.62 4.64
N LEU A 181 11.28 -15.75 5.14
CA LEU A 181 12.60 -15.45 4.57
C LEU A 181 13.69 -16.42 5.04
N ASN A 182 13.37 -17.28 5.99
CA ASN A 182 14.37 -18.13 6.66
C ASN A 182 15.58 -17.32 7.18
N VAL A 183 15.29 -16.12 7.75
CA VAL A 183 16.32 -15.19 8.23
C VAL A 183 17.03 -15.80 9.43
N LYS A 184 18.35 -16.01 9.28
CA LYS A 184 19.20 -16.52 10.35
C LYS A 184 19.62 -15.42 11.33
N ASP A 185 19.90 -14.21 10.83
CA ASP A 185 20.33 -13.05 11.61
C ASP A 185 19.17 -12.05 11.74
N LEU A 186 18.49 -12.13 12.90
CA LEU A 186 17.39 -11.24 13.23
C LEU A 186 17.85 -9.78 13.38
N SER A 187 19.02 -9.56 14.01
CA SER A 187 19.54 -8.23 14.26
C SER A 187 19.84 -7.49 12.96
N ALA A 188 20.42 -8.19 11.98
CA ALA A 188 20.65 -7.63 10.64
C ALA A 188 19.35 -7.32 9.92
N PHE A 189 18.30 -8.16 10.05
CA PHE A 189 16.99 -7.89 9.46
C PHE A 189 16.27 -6.70 10.07
N GLU A 190 16.29 -6.57 11.40
CA GLU A 190 15.75 -5.40 12.11
C GLU A 190 16.49 -4.12 11.72
N MET A 191 17.85 -4.18 11.69
CA MET A 191 18.68 -3.06 11.25
C MET A 191 18.32 -2.66 9.82
N PHE A 192 18.15 -3.62 8.92
CA PHE A 192 17.73 -3.36 7.54
C PHE A 192 16.42 -2.56 7.46
N ILE A 193 15.38 -2.99 8.19
CA ILE A 193 14.09 -2.30 8.18
C ILE A 193 14.19 -0.88 8.76
N LYS A 194 14.93 -0.69 9.86
CA LYS A 194 15.19 0.64 10.44
C LYS A 194 15.95 1.54 9.47
N MET A 195 16.95 0.99 8.77
CA MET A 195 17.70 1.73 7.75
C MET A 195 16.84 2.08 6.52
N LEU A 196 15.86 1.24 6.16
CA LEU A 196 14.88 1.59 5.14
C LEU A 196 14.00 2.77 5.59
N ALA A 197 13.56 2.81 6.85
CA ALA A 197 12.82 3.95 7.38
C ALA A 197 13.63 5.26 7.31
N GLY A 198 14.94 5.19 7.59
CA GLY A 198 15.87 6.32 7.42
C GLY A 198 16.09 6.76 5.97
N ARG A 199 15.56 6.02 5.00
CA ARG A 199 15.66 6.31 3.55
C ARG A 199 14.30 6.47 2.88
N VAL A 200 13.27 6.74 3.65
CA VAL A 200 11.91 6.99 3.13
C VAL A 200 11.91 8.16 2.14
N GLY A 201 11.24 8.00 1.00
CA GLY A 201 11.24 8.99 -0.09
C GLY A 201 12.53 9.05 -0.91
N GLN A 202 13.50 8.14 -0.68
CA GLN A 202 14.80 8.17 -1.34
C GLN A 202 15.01 6.97 -2.28
N LEU A 203 15.96 7.12 -3.20
CA LEU A 203 16.40 6.04 -4.10
C LEU A 203 17.12 4.95 -3.29
N ILE A 204 16.75 3.69 -3.51
CA ILE A 204 17.36 2.55 -2.84
C ILE A 204 18.69 2.20 -3.52
N LYS A 205 19.77 2.16 -2.73
CA LYS A 205 21.09 1.66 -3.14
C LYS A 205 21.47 0.47 -2.25
N LEU A 206 21.14 -0.76 -2.70
CA LEU A 206 21.36 -1.98 -1.91
C LEU A 206 22.84 -2.23 -1.61
N SER A 207 23.76 -1.80 -2.50
CA SER A 207 25.21 -1.94 -2.26
C SER A 207 25.68 -1.14 -1.04
N ALA A 208 25.14 0.06 -0.82
CA ALA A 208 25.48 0.85 0.36
C ALA A 208 24.92 0.17 1.64
N LEU A 209 23.65 -0.26 1.61
CA LEU A 209 23.04 -0.97 2.72
C LEU A 209 23.75 -2.29 3.06
N SER A 210 24.22 -3.00 2.04
CA SER A 210 24.99 -4.25 2.18
C SER A 210 26.27 -4.04 3.01
N ASN A 211 26.98 -2.97 2.75
CA ASN A 211 28.21 -2.63 3.50
C ASN A 211 27.91 -2.25 4.96
N ASP A 212 26.82 -1.48 5.16
CA ASP A 212 26.44 -1.00 6.51
C ASP A 212 25.93 -2.16 7.41
N ILE A 213 25.25 -3.16 6.83
CA ILE A 213 24.58 -4.25 7.58
C ILE A 213 25.44 -5.50 7.65
N GLY A 214 26.42 -5.65 6.74
CA GLY A 214 27.24 -6.86 6.65
C GLY A 214 26.54 -8.05 5.97
N VAL A 215 25.48 -7.80 5.19
CA VAL A 215 24.71 -8.82 4.48
C VAL A 215 24.78 -8.59 2.96
N SER A 216 24.84 -9.66 2.16
CA SER A 216 24.96 -9.52 0.71
C SER A 216 23.81 -8.73 0.08
N SER A 217 24.10 -7.95 -0.98
CA SER A 217 23.06 -7.21 -1.71
C SER A 217 21.96 -8.12 -2.28
N GLN A 218 22.30 -9.38 -2.59
CA GLN A 218 21.32 -10.37 -3.06
C GLN A 218 20.33 -10.74 -1.95
N THR A 219 20.80 -10.97 -0.74
CA THR A 219 19.97 -11.25 0.44
C THR A 219 19.08 -10.05 0.75
N LEU A 220 19.64 -8.83 0.74
CA LEU A 220 18.85 -7.60 0.95
C LEU A 220 17.77 -7.42 -0.13
N SER A 221 18.07 -7.79 -1.39
CA SER A 221 17.07 -7.76 -2.46
C SER A 221 15.92 -8.74 -2.22
N GLN A 222 16.20 -9.93 -1.69
CA GLN A 222 15.17 -10.90 -1.30
C GLN A 222 14.32 -10.37 -0.14
N TRP A 223 14.96 -9.81 0.89
CA TRP A 223 14.25 -9.21 2.02
C TRP A 223 13.34 -8.05 1.57
N LEU A 224 13.86 -7.18 0.71
CA LEU A 224 13.10 -6.07 0.15
C LEU A 224 11.87 -6.55 -0.63
N SER A 225 12.03 -7.61 -1.44
CA SER A 225 10.92 -8.18 -2.22
C SER A 225 9.82 -8.77 -1.33
N VAL A 226 10.19 -9.43 -0.22
CA VAL A 226 9.20 -9.96 0.73
C VAL A 226 8.52 -8.85 1.52
N LEU A 227 9.25 -7.81 1.94
CA LEU A 227 8.66 -6.64 2.59
C LEU A 227 7.63 -5.94 1.69
N GLU A 228 7.92 -5.81 0.39
CA GLU A 228 6.97 -5.27 -0.59
C GLU A 228 5.77 -6.19 -0.79
N ALA A 229 6.01 -7.48 -0.99
CA ALA A 229 4.97 -8.48 -1.16
C ALA A 229 4.08 -8.67 0.08
N SER A 230 4.58 -8.27 1.25
CA SER A 230 3.85 -8.25 2.52
C SER A 230 3.22 -6.91 2.84
N PHE A 231 3.26 -5.96 1.90
CA PHE A 231 2.72 -4.61 2.03
C PHE A 231 3.30 -3.81 3.21
N ILE A 232 4.55 -4.06 3.59
CA ILE A 232 5.26 -3.19 4.56
C ILE A 232 5.78 -1.96 3.85
N ILE A 233 6.33 -2.17 2.66
CA ILE A 233 6.87 -1.11 1.80
C ILE A 233 6.19 -1.11 0.43
N PHE A 234 6.34 0.02 -0.25
CA PHE A 234 5.99 0.23 -1.64
C PHE A 234 7.17 0.86 -2.36
N ARG A 235 7.48 0.38 -3.56
CA ARG A 235 8.53 0.94 -4.41
C ARG A 235 7.91 1.69 -5.57
N LEU A 236 8.09 3.00 -5.58
CA LEU A 236 7.63 3.85 -6.66
C LEU A 236 8.63 3.78 -7.82
N PRO A 237 8.21 3.34 -9.02
CA PRO A 237 9.09 3.28 -10.18
C PRO A 237 9.37 4.68 -10.76
N CYS A 238 10.51 4.83 -11.43
CA CYS A 238 10.79 6.01 -12.21
C CYS A 238 9.99 5.99 -13.52
N TYR A 239 9.43 7.11 -13.92
CA TYR A 239 8.80 7.26 -15.23
C TYR A 239 9.86 7.29 -16.33
N PHE A 240 9.69 6.44 -17.34
CA PHE A 240 10.58 6.35 -18.48
C PHE A 240 9.83 6.66 -19.77
N GLU A 241 10.12 7.79 -20.35
CA GLU A 241 9.82 8.05 -21.75
C GLU A 241 11.13 8.33 -22.49
N ASN A 242 11.20 8.01 -23.79
CA ASN A 242 12.39 8.25 -24.62
C ASN A 242 12.60 9.75 -24.88
N PHE A 243 12.73 10.56 -23.83
CA PHE A 243 13.06 11.98 -23.94
C PHE A 243 14.55 12.24 -24.29
N GLY A 244 15.27 11.23 -24.80
CA GLY A 244 16.69 11.35 -25.19
C GLY A 244 17.66 11.49 -24.02
N LYS A 245 17.22 11.39 -22.77
CA LYS A 245 18.05 11.51 -21.57
C LYS A 245 18.16 10.18 -20.83
N ARG A 246 19.34 9.90 -20.23
CA ARG A 246 19.51 8.77 -19.31
C ARG A 246 18.73 9.05 -18.01
N LEU A 247 17.65 8.35 -17.79
CA LEU A 247 16.89 8.38 -16.55
C LEU A 247 17.44 7.39 -15.52
N VAL A 248 17.18 7.68 -14.24
CA VAL A 248 17.63 6.83 -13.14
C VAL A 248 16.76 5.58 -13.08
N LYS A 249 17.35 4.38 -13.20
CA LYS A 249 16.60 3.09 -13.12
C LYS A 249 16.22 2.69 -11.69
N SER A 250 16.67 3.40 -10.67
CA SER A 250 16.38 3.09 -9.27
C SER A 250 14.95 3.47 -8.91
N GLN A 251 14.40 2.82 -7.89
CA GLN A 251 13.05 3.08 -7.35
C GLN A 251 13.16 3.87 -6.05
N LYS A 252 12.18 4.74 -5.77
CA LYS A 252 12.02 5.38 -4.46
C LYS A 252 11.28 4.42 -3.51
N LEU A 253 11.66 4.45 -2.24
CA LEU A 253 11.07 3.62 -1.18
C LEU A 253 10.06 4.40 -0.36
N TYR A 254 8.91 3.77 -0.10
CA TYR A 254 7.90 4.27 0.82
C TYR A 254 7.38 3.14 1.71
N PHE A 255 6.99 3.46 2.93
CA PHE A 255 6.24 2.56 3.80
C PHE A 255 4.75 2.71 3.53
N THR A 256 4.03 1.62 3.37
CA THR A 256 2.57 1.66 3.16
C THR A 256 1.81 2.17 4.36
N GLU A 257 2.47 2.19 5.53
CA GLU A 257 1.97 2.72 6.79
C GLU A 257 2.94 3.78 7.33
N PRO A 258 2.63 5.09 7.16
CA PRO A 258 3.52 6.17 7.59
C PRO A 258 3.83 6.17 9.09
N GLY A 259 2.85 5.80 9.94
CA GLY A 259 3.06 5.69 11.37
C GLY A 259 4.08 4.62 11.76
N LEU A 260 4.15 3.51 11.00
CA LEU A 260 5.20 2.51 11.20
C LEU A 260 6.58 3.07 10.87
N ALA A 261 6.70 3.87 9.81
CA ALA A 261 7.96 4.53 9.45
C ALA A 261 8.40 5.50 10.56
N ALA A 262 7.49 6.33 11.06
CA ALA A 262 7.76 7.24 12.17
C ALA A 262 8.20 6.49 13.44
N TRP A 263 7.52 5.41 13.78
CA TRP A 263 7.88 4.57 14.93
C TRP A 263 9.27 3.94 14.78
N LEU A 264 9.62 3.41 13.59
CA LEU A 264 10.95 2.84 13.30
C LEU A 264 12.07 3.86 13.42
N LEU A 265 11.80 5.15 13.19
CA LEU A 265 12.72 6.27 13.38
C LEU A 265 12.83 6.70 14.86
N GLY A 266 12.07 6.10 15.77
CA GLY A 266 12.09 6.43 17.19
C GLY A 266 11.30 7.69 17.54
N ILE A 267 10.40 8.14 16.68
CA ILE A 267 9.51 9.28 16.96
C ILE A 267 8.45 8.83 17.95
N ASN A 268 8.34 9.54 19.08
CA ASN A 268 7.51 9.16 20.22
C ASN A 268 6.30 10.07 20.45
N SER A 269 6.22 11.19 19.74
CA SER A 269 5.05 12.09 19.81
C SER A 269 4.87 12.87 18.51
N PRO A 270 3.65 13.39 18.22
CA PRO A 270 3.41 14.21 17.04
C PRO A 270 4.31 15.45 16.93
N GLU A 271 4.65 16.08 18.06
CA GLU A 271 5.46 17.30 18.10
C GLU A 271 6.92 17.06 17.67
N GLN A 272 7.38 15.81 17.68
CA GLN A 272 8.72 15.43 17.21
C GLN A 272 8.77 15.37 15.67
N ILE A 273 7.64 15.08 15.00
CA ILE A 273 7.56 14.90 13.54
C ILE A 273 8.18 16.08 12.79
N SER A 274 7.71 17.29 13.05
CA SER A 274 8.16 18.49 12.30
C SER A 274 9.60 18.92 12.63
N ARG A 275 10.20 18.35 13.69
CA ARG A 275 11.60 18.60 14.09
C ARG A 275 12.57 17.52 13.59
N ASP A 276 12.04 16.41 13.07
CA ASP A 276 12.86 15.33 12.57
C ASP A 276 13.50 15.71 11.23
N PRO A 277 14.81 15.45 11.03
CA PRO A 277 15.50 15.71 9.75
C PRO A 277 14.85 15.00 8.55
N LEU A 278 14.14 13.88 8.77
CA LEU A 278 13.47 13.11 7.75
C LEU A 278 12.00 13.52 7.54
N PHE A 279 11.54 14.61 8.19
CA PHE A 279 10.17 15.11 8.06
C PHE A 279 9.70 15.23 6.61
N GLY A 280 10.54 15.79 5.72
CA GLY A 280 10.19 15.92 4.30
C GLY A 280 9.89 14.58 3.65
N GLY A 281 10.71 13.56 3.90
CA GLY A 281 10.50 12.21 3.40
C GLY A 281 9.29 11.51 4.00
N LEU A 282 9.01 11.71 5.29
CA LEU A 282 7.81 11.19 5.95
C LEU A 282 6.53 11.81 5.38
N PHE A 283 6.55 13.13 5.14
CA PHE A 283 5.40 13.82 4.53
C PHE A 283 5.19 13.37 3.08
N GLU A 284 6.25 13.28 2.28
CA GLU A 284 6.23 12.74 0.93
C GLU A 284 5.65 11.31 0.93
N ASN A 285 6.10 10.45 1.86
CA ASN A 285 5.59 9.10 2.04
C ASN A 285 4.07 9.07 2.26
N MET A 286 3.56 9.91 3.15
CA MET A 286 2.12 9.96 3.43
C MET A 286 1.33 10.34 2.17
N VAL A 287 1.74 11.37 1.44
CA VAL A 287 1.04 11.83 0.23
C VAL A 287 1.09 10.78 -0.88
N VAL A 288 2.25 10.16 -1.12
CA VAL A 288 2.41 9.11 -2.14
C VAL A 288 1.54 7.89 -1.81
N VAL A 289 1.47 7.51 -0.53
CA VAL A 289 0.63 6.37 -0.10
C VAL A 289 -0.86 6.73 -0.16
N GLU A 290 -1.26 7.97 0.13
CA GLU A 290 -2.65 8.42 -0.08
C GLU A 290 -3.03 8.37 -1.56
N ALA A 291 -2.15 8.79 -2.47
CA ALA A 291 -2.34 8.63 -3.89
C ALA A 291 -2.51 7.15 -4.29
N LEU A 292 -1.66 6.26 -3.76
CA LEU A 292 -1.76 4.82 -3.99
C LEU A 292 -3.08 4.24 -3.47
N LYS A 293 -3.51 4.62 -2.25
CA LYS A 293 -4.78 4.17 -1.66
C LYS A 293 -5.97 4.61 -2.52
N HIS A 294 -5.98 5.86 -2.99
CA HIS A 294 -7.05 6.36 -3.86
C HIS A 294 -7.20 5.51 -5.12
N ARG A 295 -6.09 5.23 -5.83
CA ARG A 295 -6.11 4.39 -7.05
C ARG A 295 -6.61 2.97 -6.75
N LEU A 296 -6.09 2.33 -5.71
CA LEU A 296 -6.48 0.98 -5.33
C LEU A 296 -7.94 0.90 -4.86
N ASN A 297 -8.42 1.89 -4.10
CA ASN A 297 -9.81 1.97 -3.64
C ASN A 297 -10.79 2.16 -4.81
N SER A 298 -10.36 2.82 -5.89
CA SER A 298 -11.12 2.95 -7.14
C SER A 298 -11.06 1.69 -8.02
N GLY A 299 -10.29 0.66 -7.63
CA GLY A 299 -10.10 -0.56 -8.41
C GLY A 299 -9.19 -0.39 -9.62
N GLU A 300 -8.42 0.69 -9.65
CA GLU A 300 -7.55 1.05 -10.76
C GLU A 300 -6.10 0.60 -10.53
N MET A 301 -5.34 0.51 -11.61
CA MET A 301 -3.89 0.35 -11.51
C MET A 301 -3.29 1.61 -10.88
N PRO A 302 -2.19 1.49 -10.13
CA PRO A 302 -1.57 2.66 -9.51
C PRO A 302 -1.24 3.77 -10.51
N ASP A 303 -0.61 3.46 -11.62
CA ASP A 303 -0.13 4.40 -12.65
C ASP A 303 0.62 5.61 -12.07
N LEU A 304 1.33 5.35 -10.97
CA LEU A 304 2.12 6.29 -10.19
C LEU A 304 3.60 6.05 -10.41
N TYR A 305 4.33 7.13 -10.60
CA TYR A 305 5.76 7.15 -10.87
C TYR A 305 6.39 8.34 -10.14
N PHE A 306 7.71 8.37 -10.02
CA PHE A 306 8.45 9.63 -9.86
C PHE A 306 9.23 9.91 -11.13
N MET A 307 9.68 11.13 -11.32
CA MET A 307 10.58 11.48 -12.42
C MET A 307 11.83 12.14 -11.87
N ARG A 308 12.99 11.69 -12.36
CA ARG A 308 14.26 12.33 -12.06
C ARG A 308 15.21 12.19 -13.25
N ASP A 309 15.72 13.31 -13.74
CA ASP A 309 16.72 13.33 -14.79
C ASP A 309 18.14 13.28 -14.23
N SER A 310 19.12 13.15 -15.12
CA SER A 310 20.54 13.13 -14.77
C SER A 310 21.09 14.47 -14.29
N GLN A 311 20.35 15.56 -14.45
CA GLN A 311 20.72 16.92 -14.01
C GLN A 311 20.08 17.28 -12.66
N GLY A 312 19.29 16.34 -12.07
CA GLY A 312 18.63 16.53 -10.78
C GLY A 312 17.29 17.25 -10.88
N LEU A 313 16.72 17.46 -12.08
CA LEU A 313 15.35 17.89 -12.23
C LEU A 313 14.42 16.72 -11.83
N GLU A 314 13.54 16.97 -10.85
CA GLU A 314 12.70 15.94 -10.23
C GLU A 314 11.25 16.41 -10.12
N ALA A 315 10.31 15.47 -10.28
CA ALA A 315 8.96 15.53 -9.75
C ALA A 315 8.81 14.39 -8.76
N ASP A 316 8.34 14.70 -7.54
CA ASP A 316 8.23 13.73 -6.45
C ASP A 316 7.26 12.61 -6.79
N LEU A 317 6.13 12.96 -7.44
CA LEU A 317 5.14 12.02 -7.94
C LEU A 317 4.70 12.44 -9.35
N VAL A 318 4.47 11.46 -10.22
CA VAL A 318 3.88 11.63 -11.55
C VAL A 318 2.71 10.66 -11.67
N PHE A 319 1.53 11.17 -11.88
CA PHE A 319 0.36 10.36 -12.22
C PHE A 319 0.19 10.31 -13.73
N ARG A 320 0.13 9.10 -14.28
CA ARG A 320 -0.12 8.88 -15.69
C ARG A 320 -1.62 8.72 -15.92
N VAL A 321 -2.26 9.77 -16.47
CA VAL A 321 -3.67 9.72 -16.85
C VAL A 321 -3.85 8.83 -18.08
N ASN A 322 -3.00 9.06 -19.10
CA ASN A 322 -2.96 8.27 -20.34
C ASN A 322 -1.58 8.38 -21.01
N HIS A 323 -1.46 7.96 -22.27
CA HIS A 323 -0.18 8.01 -23.00
C HIS A 323 0.34 9.43 -23.23
N ASP A 324 -0.55 10.39 -23.40
CA ASP A 324 -0.22 11.76 -23.81
C ASP A 324 -0.35 12.78 -22.67
N GLU A 325 -0.84 12.35 -21.50
CA GLU A 325 -1.10 13.21 -20.36
C GLU A 325 -0.52 12.65 -19.07
N LEU A 326 0.37 13.44 -18.47
CA LEU A 326 1.05 13.18 -17.22
C LEU A 326 0.80 14.35 -16.27
N ILE A 327 0.46 14.06 -15.04
CA ILE A 327 0.31 15.05 -13.98
C ILE A 327 1.53 14.97 -13.07
N PRO A 328 2.51 15.90 -13.23
CA PRO A 328 3.63 15.98 -12.32
C PRO A 328 3.20 16.69 -11.02
N ILE A 329 3.65 16.16 -9.91
CA ILE A 329 3.26 16.60 -8.57
C ILE A 329 4.54 16.81 -7.75
N GLU A 330 4.66 18.00 -7.16
CA GLU A 330 5.68 18.33 -6.17
C GLU A 330 5.04 18.25 -4.77
N ILE A 331 5.75 17.69 -3.79
CA ILE A 331 5.23 17.46 -2.45
C ILE A 331 6.05 18.26 -1.43
N LYS A 332 5.40 19.11 -0.62
CA LYS A 332 6.06 20.00 0.33
C LYS A 332 5.38 19.96 1.71
N GLY A 333 6.10 19.54 2.74
CA GLY A 333 5.56 19.48 4.11
C GLY A 333 5.32 20.82 4.79
N GLY A 334 5.76 21.94 4.18
CA GLY A 334 5.57 23.29 4.74
C GLY A 334 4.10 23.71 4.75
N MET A 335 3.69 24.45 5.78
CA MET A 335 2.34 25.02 5.90
C MET A 335 2.22 26.41 5.25
N THR A 336 3.33 27.11 5.11
CA THR A 336 3.36 28.44 4.48
C THR A 336 3.53 28.30 2.98
N TRP A 337 2.65 28.93 2.22
CA TRP A 337 2.76 28.97 0.78
C TRP A 337 4.06 29.62 0.33
N ASN A 338 4.70 29.04 -0.68
CA ASN A 338 5.90 29.58 -1.30
C ASN A 338 5.87 29.33 -2.80
N LYS A 339 6.04 30.38 -3.60
CA LYS A 339 6.09 30.31 -5.07
C LYS A 339 7.20 29.38 -5.57
N ASP A 340 8.29 29.24 -4.81
CA ASP A 340 9.42 28.39 -5.20
C ASP A 340 9.08 26.89 -5.21
N PHE A 341 7.97 26.48 -4.60
CA PHE A 341 7.53 25.09 -4.59
C PHE A 341 7.22 24.56 -6.00
N CYS A 342 6.81 25.41 -6.96
CA CYS A 342 6.51 25.00 -8.31
C CYS A 342 7.70 25.08 -9.30
N LYS A 343 8.89 25.46 -8.85
CA LYS A 343 10.07 25.67 -9.72
C LYS A 343 10.39 24.49 -10.65
N ASN A 344 10.37 23.27 -10.12
CA ASN A 344 10.71 22.07 -10.90
C ASN A 344 9.60 21.77 -11.92
N LEU A 345 8.34 21.91 -11.51
CA LEU A 345 7.19 21.67 -12.39
C LEU A 345 7.18 22.66 -13.57
N LEU A 346 7.47 23.94 -13.34
CA LEU A 346 7.62 24.95 -14.40
C LEU A 346 8.76 24.66 -15.38
N LYS A 347 9.82 23.97 -14.94
CA LYS A 347 10.86 23.50 -15.83
C LYS A 347 10.41 22.29 -16.65
N LEU A 348 9.63 21.37 -16.06
CA LEU A 348 9.08 20.21 -16.75
C LEU A 348 8.10 20.61 -17.85
N GLN A 349 7.23 21.59 -17.62
CA GLN A 349 6.33 22.16 -18.64
C GLN A 349 7.09 22.64 -19.89
N LYS A 350 8.28 23.23 -19.71
CA LYS A 350 9.14 23.67 -20.84
C LYS A 350 9.77 22.53 -21.63
N ILE A 351 9.83 21.33 -21.06
CA ILE A 351 10.45 20.17 -21.70
C ILE A 351 9.46 19.43 -22.59
N SER A 352 8.19 19.31 -22.13
CA SER A 352 7.17 18.59 -22.87
C SER A 352 5.77 19.10 -22.53
N PRO A 353 4.88 19.26 -23.53
CA PRO A 353 3.48 19.63 -23.29
C PRO A 353 2.71 18.56 -22.48
N LYS A 354 3.23 17.33 -22.38
CA LYS A 354 2.62 16.29 -21.52
C LYS A 354 2.57 16.67 -20.04
N PHE A 355 3.35 17.67 -19.61
CA PHE A 355 3.44 18.18 -18.25
C PHE A 355 2.74 19.54 -18.06
N ASP A 356 1.81 19.92 -18.94
CA ASP A 356 1.17 21.24 -18.90
C ASP A 356 0.35 21.45 -17.61
N ASN A 357 -0.26 20.40 -17.09
CA ASN A 357 -1.00 20.43 -15.83
C ASN A 357 -0.15 19.85 -14.70
N GLY A 358 0.09 20.63 -13.65
CA GLY A 358 0.86 20.17 -12.50
C GLY A 358 0.25 20.61 -11.17
N TYR A 359 0.65 19.91 -10.10
CA TYR A 359 0.15 20.23 -8.76
C TYR A 359 1.29 20.31 -7.74
N VAL A 360 1.14 21.23 -6.80
CA VAL A 360 1.90 21.23 -5.56
C VAL A 360 0.98 20.76 -4.44
N ILE A 361 1.25 19.59 -3.89
CA ILE A 361 0.56 19.10 -2.69
C ILE A 361 1.36 19.51 -1.47
N TYR A 362 0.75 20.29 -0.56
CA TYR A 362 1.45 20.81 0.60
C TYR A 362 0.56 20.87 1.85
N ALA A 363 1.12 21.26 2.98
CA ALA A 363 0.38 21.24 4.25
C ALA A 363 -0.37 22.54 4.56
N GLY A 364 -0.34 23.55 3.68
CA GLY A 364 -1.07 24.82 3.88
C GLY A 364 -2.47 24.80 3.29
N GLU A 365 -3.27 25.80 3.67
CA GLU A 365 -4.69 25.89 3.31
C GLU A 365 -4.94 26.73 2.03
N LEU A 366 -3.97 27.53 1.60
CA LEU A 366 -4.13 28.36 0.41
C LEU A 366 -4.04 27.48 -0.86
N THR A 367 -4.95 27.71 -1.79
CA THR A 367 -5.03 26.97 -3.06
C THR A 367 -4.81 27.87 -4.29
N PRO A 368 -3.70 28.64 -4.36
CA PRO A 368 -3.43 29.49 -5.51
C PRO A 368 -3.07 28.65 -6.74
N GLU A 369 -3.12 29.31 -7.89
CA GLU A 369 -2.58 28.80 -9.15
C GLU A 369 -1.46 29.68 -9.64
N VAL A 370 -0.35 29.08 -10.08
CA VAL A 370 0.83 29.78 -10.60
C VAL A 370 1.23 29.19 -11.94
N ASN A 371 0.96 29.90 -13.03
CA ASN A 371 1.30 29.48 -14.39
C ASN A 371 0.80 28.06 -14.73
N GLY A 372 -0.45 27.73 -14.40
CA GLY A 372 -1.06 26.44 -14.64
C GLY A 372 -0.74 25.38 -13.57
N ILE A 373 0.12 25.67 -12.60
CA ILE A 373 0.39 24.80 -11.46
C ILE A 373 -0.56 25.13 -10.32
N LYS A 374 -1.36 24.16 -9.90
CA LYS A 374 -2.35 24.31 -8.81
C LYS A 374 -1.78 23.86 -7.47
N PHE A 375 -2.07 24.60 -6.42
CA PHE A 375 -1.70 24.21 -5.06
C PHE A 375 -2.90 23.57 -4.36
N VAL A 376 -2.69 22.45 -3.71
CA VAL A 376 -3.72 21.65 -3.06
C VAL A 376 -3.25 21.23 -1.67
N ASN A 377 -4.16 21.26 -0.69
CA ASN A 377 -3.86 20.72 0.63
C ASN A 377 -3.70 19.19 0.56
N PHE A 378 -2.77 18.62 1.33
CA PHE A 378 -2.50 17.18 1.33
C PHE A 378 -3.72 16.33 1.69
N LYS A 379 -4.68 16.87 2.44
CA LYS A 379 -5.93 16.19 2.79
C LYS A 379 -6.83 15.94 1.55
N ASP A 380 -6.58 16.66 0.47
CA ASP A 380 -7.33 16.58 -0.78
C ASP A 380 -6.51 15.93 -1.92
N THR A 381 -5.46 15.16 -1.58
CA THR A 381 -4.62 14.41 -2.55
C THR A 381 -5.45 13.60 -3.55
N ALA A 382 -6.54 13.00 -3.10
CA ALA A 382 -7.43 12.19 -3.96
C ALA A 382 -8.01 12.98 -5.15
N THR A 383 -8.28 14.29 -4.98
CA THR A 383 -8.87 15.13 -6.04
C THR A 383 -7.93 15.39 -7.22
N VAL A 384 -6.62 15.22 -7.00
CA VAL A 384 -5.60 15.40 -8.05
C VAL A 384 -5.53 14.19 -8.99
N LEU A 385 -6.06 13.05 -8.56
CA LEU A 385 -5.95 11.75 -9.24
C LEU A 385 -7.29 11.26 -9.83
N SER A 386 -8.32 12.11 -9.76
CA SER A 386 -9.68 11.78 -10.19
C SER A 386 -9.94 12.16 -11.65
#